data_2a7b959345472271110f9e63ea29052e
#
_entry.id   2a7b959345472271110f9e63ea29052e
#
_cell.length_a   1.000
_cell.length_b   1.000
_cell.length_c   1.000
_cell.angle_alpha   90.00
_cell.angle_beta   90.00
_cell.angle_gamma   90.00
#
_symmetry.space_group_name_H-M   'P 1'
#
loop_
_entity.id
_entity.type
_entity.pdbx_description
1 polymer ?
#
loop_
_entity_poly.entity_id
_entity_poly.type
_entity_poly.pdbx_seq_one_letter_code
_entity_poly.pdbx_strand_id
1 'polypeptide(L)'
;MAGIKIVGFGGISPKTPPRMLREVQAQQSFNAGVFNGALTPIKDLGTSVKSIVGTALSIYKFGQDSTDETSGWLSWSTDVDVARGQINGDTEEWTFYTGDGYPKAIRAGYLNSPIPMGLLPPTLALSLSLGPNPPDADSLTQETRVYTYTYVNKVGAREVESSPAPATLSSDVYPSQTVTLTGFSAPSSGYAATHVRIYRSTAGLYLFVAEITLAVAIGSGLIDDVDPENLAEELPSLSWLAPPDNLAGLTNLPNGNMAGFAGRDVYFCEPYVPHAWPD
;
A
#
# COMPACT_ATOMS: atom_id res chain seq x y z
N MET A 1 -58.95 -11.65 27.20
CA MET A 1 -57.52 -12.05 27.34
C MET A 1 -56.96 -11.30 28.51
N ALA A 2 -56.47 -11.99 29.55
CA ALA A 2 -55.78 -11.34 30.67
C ALA A 2 -54.37 -10.98 30.23
N GLY A 3 -54.06 -9.66 30.15
CA GLY A 3 -52.74 -9.17 29.81
C GLY A 3 -51.83 -9.17 31.06
N ILE A 4 -50.66 -9.74 31.00
CA ILE A 4 -49.62 -9.62 32.02
C ILE A 4 -48.79 -8.38 31.68
N LYS A 5 -48.74 -7.42 32.62
CA LYS A 5 -47.90 -6.21 32.50
C LYS A 5 -46.64 -6.41 33.34
N ILE A 6 -45.48 -6.49 32.73
CA ILE A 6 -44.18 -6.48 33.40
C ILE A 6 -43.68 -5.02 33.41
N VAL A 7 -43.50 -4.45 34.63
CA VAL A 7 -43.14 -3.02 34.79
C VAL A 7 -41.63 -2.78 34.74
N GLY A 8 -40.84 -3.82 34.79
CA GLY A 8 -39.39 -3.74 34.66
C GLY A 8 -38.81 -5.13 34.47
N PHE A 9 -37.74 -5.22 33.69
CA PHE A 9 -37.05 -6.48 33.50
C PHE A 9 -35.78 -6.53 34.34
N GLY A 10 -35.71 -7.49 35.28
CA GLY A 10 -34.62 -7.66 36.25
C GLY A 10 -33.47 -8.54 35.77
N GLY A 11 -33.44 -8.88 34.47
CA GLY A 11 -32.37 -9.66 33.87
C GLY A 11 -32.66 -11.15 33.74
N ILE A 12 -31.68 -11.88 33.21
CA ILE A 12 -31.73 -13.33 33.00
C ILE A 12 -30.99 -14.03 34.15
N SER A 13 -31.66 -15.00 34.80
CA SER A 13 -31.11 -15.78 35.91
C SER A 13 -31.17 -17.27 35.58
N PRO A 14 -30.26 -17.81 34.75
CA PRO A 14 -30.36 -19.17 34.21
C PRO A 14 -30.16 -20.27 35.25
N LYS A 15 -29.51 -19.98 36.36
CA LYS A 15 -29.24 -20.94 37.44
C LYS A 15 -30.37 -21.03 38.51
N THR A 16 -31.32 -20.09 38.48
CA THR A 16 -32.41 -20.07 39.48
C THR A 16 -33.54 -21.00 39.00
N PRO A 17 -34.01 -21.94 39.82
CA PRO A 17 -35.15 -22.75 39.44
C PRO A 17 -36.39 -21.92 39.11
N PRO A 18 -37.23 -22.31 38.15
CA PRO A 18 -38.37 -21.50 37.72
C PRO A 18 -39.30 -21.03 38.82
N ARG A 19 -39.52 -21.88 39.83
CA ARG A 19 -40.38 -21.56 40.98
C ARG A 19 -39.79 -20.53 41.96
N MET A 20 -38.50 -20.23 41.83
CA MET A 20 -37.78 -19.27 42.69
C MET A 20 -37.43 -17.99 41.96
N LEU A 21 -37.75 -17.91 40.65
CA LEU A 21 -37.54 -16.70 39.86
C LEU A 21 -38.47 -15.61 40.38
N ARG A 22 -37.91 -14.37 40.42
CA ARG A 22 -38.75 -13.19 40.68
C ARG A 22 -39.60 -12.90 39.44
N GLU A 23 -40.80 -12.31 39.64
CA GLU A 23 -41.74 -11.98 38.54
C GLU A 23 -41.14 -11.13 37.42
N VAL A 24 -40.06 -10.39 37.70
CA VAL A 24 -39.34 -9.51 36.74
C VAL A 24 -38.13 -10.15 36.11
N GLN A 25 -37.85 -11.43 36.39
CA GLN A 25 -36.70 -12.16 35.85
C GLN A 25 -37.12 -13.27 34.91
N ALA A 26 -36.26 -13.60 33.94
CA ALA A 26 -36.41 -14.74 33.04
C ALA A 26 -35.25 -15.74 33.20
N GLN A 27 -35.50 -17.00 32.95
CA GLN A 27 -34.46 -18.03 32.90
C GLN A 27 -33.73 -18.03 31.55
N GLN A 28 -34.48 -17.78 30.49
CA GLN A 28 -33.99 -17.70 29.12
C GLN A 28 -34.71 -16.57 28.37
N SER A 29 -34.04 -15.98 27.44
CA SER A 29 -34.62 -14.99 26.51
C SER A 29 -34.24 -15.36 25.10
N PHE A 30 -35.22 -15.46 24.22
CA PHE A 30 -35.02 -15.71 22.79
C PHE A 30 -35.48 -14.50 22.02
N ASN A 31 -34.71 -14.15 20.99
CA ASN A 31 -35.01 -13.01 20.10
C ASN A 31 -35.23 -11.67 20.80
N ALA A 32 -34.59 -11.50 21.96
CA ALA A 32 -34.71 -10.27 22.72
C ALA A 32 -33.35 -9.82 23.30
N GLY A 33 -33.05 -8.56 23.13
CA GLY A 33 -31.93 -7.87 23.77
C GLY A 33 -32.35 -7.36 25.15
N VAL A 34 -31.46 -7.51 26.13
CA VAL A 34 -31.70 -7.15 27.55
C VAL A 34 -30.78 -6.01 27.97
N PHE A 35 -30.67 -4.98 27.15
CA PHE A 35 -29.79 -3.85 27.42
C PHE A 35 -30.48 -2.81 28.33
N ASN A 36 -29.76 -2.24 29.26
CA ASN A 36 -30.21 -1.16 30.15
C ASN A 36 -31.50 -1.44 30.92
N GLY A 37 -31.77 -2.70 31.28
CA GLY A 37 -33.00 -3.08 32.01
C GLY A 37 -34.28 -3.06 31.15
N ALA A 38 -34.15 -2.86 29.87
CA ALA A 38 -35.26 -2.95 28.90
C ALA A 38 -35.19 -4.30 28.15
N LEU A 39 -36.33 -4.91 27.93
CA LEU A 39 -36.50 -6.07 27.06
C LEU A 39 -36.93 -5.56 25.69
N THR A 40 -36.00 -5.56 24.76
CA THR A 40 -36.26 -5.11 23.37
C THR A 40 -36.20 -6.29 22.40
N PRO A 41 -37.15 -6.40 21.46
CA PRO A 41 -37.06 -7.45 20.44
C PRO A 41 -35.80 -7.24 19.58
N ILE A 42 -35.11 -8.34 19.28
CA ILE A 42 -34.09 -8.33 18.24
C ILE A 42 -34.84 -8.21 16.91
N LYS A 43 -34.52 -7.17 16.14
CA LYS A 43 -35.12 -6.98 14.81
C LYS A 43 -34.72 -8.14 13.91
N ASP A 44 -35.61 -8.57 13.08
CA ASP A 44 -35.34 -9.53 12.02
C ASP A 44 -34.36 -8.91 11.00
N LEU A 45 -33.69 -9.79 10.22
CA LEU A 45 -32.85 -9.35 9.12
C LEU A 45 -33.71 -8.54 8.13
N GLY A 46 -33.21 -7.38 7.76
CA GLY A 46 -33.82 -6.54 6.74
C GLY A 46 -33.72 -7.21 5.34
N THR A 47 -34.22 -6.50 4.34
CA THR A 47 -34.08 -6.93 2.94
C THR A 47 -32.58 -7.01 2.60
N SER A 48 -32.19 -8.08 1.90
CA SER A 48 -30.81 -8.22 1.41
C SER A 48 -30.43 -7.03 0.53
N VAL A 49 -29.37 -6.33 0.88
CA VAL A 49 -28.86 -5.16 0.13
C VAL A 49 -27.94 -5.59 -1.02
N LYS A 50 -27.31 -6.76 -0.91
CA LYS A 50 -26.39 -7.30 -1.92
C LYS A 50 -26.37 -8.81 -1.90
N SER A 51 -26.36 -9.40 -3.07
CA SER A 51 -26.09 -10.84 -3.25
C SER A 51 -24.67 -11.02 -3.77
N ILE A 52 -23.93 -11.93 -3.17
CA ILE A 52 -22.59 -12.35 -3.59
C ILE A 52 -22.72 -13.67 -4.33
N VAL A 53 -22.12 -13.74 -5.51
CA VAL A 53 -22.11 -14.98 -6.32
C VAL A 53 -20.97 -15.89 -5.86
N GLY A 54 -21.27 -17.15 -5.58
CA GLY A 54 -20.29 -18.14 -5.13
C GLY A 54 -20.07 -18.15 -3.62
N THR A 55 -19.01 -18.83 -3.18
CA THR A 55 -18.62 -18.89 -1.77
C THR A 55 -17.60 -17.82 -1.49
N ALA A 56 -17.94 -16.87 -0.62
CA ALA A 56 -17.01 -15.87 -0.12
C ALA A 56 -16.46 -16.31 1.23
N LEU A 57 -15.14 -16.29 1.40
CA LEU A 57 -14.47 -16.44 2.70
C LEU A 57 -14.22 -15.09 3.36
N SER A 58 -13.99 -14.05 2.55
CA SER A 58 -13.81 -12.68 3.05
C SER A 58 -14.72 -11.71 2.31
N ILE A 59 -15.28 -10.77 3.05
CA ILE A 59 -16.18 -9.72 2.53
C ILE A 59 -15.73 -8.40 3.14
N TYR A 60 -15.66 -7.36 2.32
CA TYR A 60 -15.31 -6.01 2.76
C TYR A 60 -16.22 -4.98 2.11
N LYS A 61 -16.67 -4.00 2.90
CA LYS A 61 -17.41 -2.82 2.42
C LYS A 61 -16.44 -1.67 2.25
N PHE A 62 -16.13 -1.33 1.01
CA PHE A 62 -15.35 -0.14 0.66
C PHE A 62 -16.22 1.12 0.82
N GLY A 63 -15.61 2.24 1.20
CA GLY A 63 -16.34 3.49 1.43
C GLY A 63 -17.26 3.37 2.64
N GLN A 64 -16.73 3.02 3.82
CA GLN A 64 -17.53 2.79 5.04
C GLN A 64 -18.38 4.00 5.45
N ASP A 65 -17.96 5.21 5.07
CA ASP A 65 -18.69 6.45 5.34
C ASP A 65 -19.76 6.75 4.29
N SER A 66 -19.87 5.92 3.25
CA SER A 66 -20.89 6.07 2.21
C SER A 66 -22.27 5.66 2.74
N THR A 67 -23.28 6.48 2.47
CA THR A 67 -24.69 6.19 2.73
C THR A 67 -25.29 5.18 1.73
N ASP A 68 -24.57 4.87 0.64
CA ASP A 68 -24.99 3.84 -0.31
C ASP A 68 -24.61 2.45 0.20
N GLU A 69 -25.57 1.73 0.72
CA GLU A 69 -25.40 0.38 1.25
C GLU A 69 -25.30 -0.70 0.16
N THR A 70 -25.62 -0.38 -1.09
CA THR A 70 -25.74 -1.35 -2.19
C THR A 70 -24.45 -1.51 -3.00
N SER A 71 -23.59 -0.49 -3.01
CA SER A 71 -22.33 -0.46 -3.76
C SER A 71 -21.10 -0.70 -2.87
N GLY A 72 -19.94 -0.86 -3.49
CA GLY A 72 -18.65 -0.95 -2.78
C GLY A 72 -18.38 -2.27 -2.07
N TRP A 73 -19.21 -3.30 -2.24
CA TRP A 73 -18.96 -4.62 -1.66
C TRP A 73 -17.95 -5.39 -2.48
N LEU A 74 -16.88 -5.79 -1.81
CA LEU A 74 -15.85 -6.68 -2.32
C LEU A 74 -15.97 -8.04 -1.63
N SER A 75 -15.65 -9.10 -2.36
CA SER A 75 -15.67 -10.45 -1.82
C SER A 75 -14.56 -11.29 -2.47
N TRP A 76 -13.97 -12.18 -1.69
CA TRP A 76 -12.92 -13.09 -2.13
C TRP A 76 -13.25 -14.51 -1.70
N SER A 77 -12.79 -15.48 -2.50
CA SER A 77 -12.87 -16.91 -2.17
C SER A 77 -11.69 -17.37 -1.29
N THR A 78 -10.82 -16.46 -0.91
CA THR A 78 -9.67 -16.67 -0.01
C THR A 78 -9.83 -15.85 1.26
N ASP A 79 -9.01 -16.14 2.25
CA ASP A 79 -8.92 -15.33 3.48
C ASP A 79 -8.11 -14.08 3.18
N VAL A 80 -8.77 -12.93 3.23
CA VAL A 80 -8.21 -11.62 2.84
C VAL A 80 -8.29 -10.65 4.01
N ASP A 81 -7.14 -10.07 4.35
CA ASP A 81 -7.02 -8.99 5.32
C ASP A 81 -7.00 -7.65 4.60
N VAL A 82 -7.82 -6.72 5.06
CA VAL A 82 -8.00 -5.41 4.44
C VAL A 82 -7.67 -4.30 5.42
N ALA A 83 -6.83 -3.37 5.00
CA ALA A 83 -6.46 -2.18 5.75
C ALA A 83 -6.72 -0.91 4.93
N ARG A 84 -7.44 0.06 5.48
CA ARG A 84 -7.63 1.39 4.84
C ARG A 84 -6.33 2.20 4.90
N GLY A 85 -6.14 3.07 3.91
CA GLY A 85 -5.10 4.08 3.96
C GLY A 85 -5.22 4.95 5.21
N GLN A 86 -4.08 5.35 5.77
CA GLN A 86 -4.03 6.09 7.04
C GLN A 86 -3.96 7.61 6.86
N ILE A 87 -3.99 8.09 5.62
CA ILE A 87 -3.99 9.50 5.30
C ILE A 87 -5.40 10.05 5.52
N ASN A 88 -5.54 10.97 6.47
CA ASN A 88 -6.82 11.60 6.73
C ASN A 88 -7.20 12.55 5.58
N GLY A 89 -8.46 12.47 5.15
CA GLY A 89 -8.96 13.28 4.05
C GLY A 89 -8.52 12.82 2.66
N ASP A 90 -8.00 11.61 2.53
CA ASP A 90 -7.73 10.99 1.24
C ASP A 90 -9.04 10.78 0.46
N THR A 91 -9.26 11.58 -0.58
CA THR A 91 -10.46 11.53 -1.42
C THR A 91 -10.50 10.32 -2.34
N GLU A 92 -9.38 9.65 -2.57
CA GLU A 92 -9.28 8.41 -3.34
C GLU A 92 -9.53 7.18 -2.47
N GLU A 93 -9.57 7.32 -1.13
CA GLU A 93 -9.82 6.25 -0.16
C GLU A 93 -8.96 5.01 -0.41
N TRP A 94 -7.65 5.21 -0.61
CA TRP A 94 -6.74 4.09 -0.82
C TRP A 94 -6.91 3.01 0.25
N THR A 95 -7.08 1.79 -0.21
CA THR A 95 -7.30 0.61 0.63
C THR A 95 -6.38 -0.51 0.15
N PHE A 96 -5.76 -1.18 1.09
CA PHE A 96 -4.73 -2.20 0.85
C PHE A 96 -5.23 -3.55 1.34
N TYR A 97 -4.85 -4.63 0.67
CA TYR A 97 -5.24 -5.95 1.11
C TYR A 97 -4.22 -7.04 0.73
N THR A 98 -4.23 -8.11 1.52
CA THR A 98 -3.39 -9.31 1.38
C THR A 98 -4.25 -10.56 1.40
N GLY A 99 -3.70 -11.72 0.98
CA GLY A 99 -4.42 -12.99 1.00
C GLY A 99 -5.06 -13.38 -0.35
N ASP A 100 -4.93 -12.52 -1.38
CA ASP A 100 -5.37 -12.79 -2.75
C ASP A 100 -4.20 -12.67 -3.73
N GLY A 101 -3.18 -13.50 -3.55
CA GLY A 101 -1.88 -13.40 -4.23
C GLY A 101 -0.99 -12.35 -3.60
N TYR A 102 -0.19 -11.64 -4.39
CA TYR A 102 0.65 -10.56 -3.88
C TYR A 102 -0.18 -9.41 -3.26
N PRO A 103 0.40 -8.63 -2.32
CA PRO A 103 -0.30 -7.50 -1.71
C PRO A 103 -0.76 -6.45 -2.73
N LYS A 104 -2.01 -6.03 -2.60
CA LYS A 104 -2.69 -5.17 -3.58
C LYS A 104 -3.23 -3.90 -2.95
N ALA A 105 -3.45 -2.91 -3.80
CA ALA A 105 -4.09 -1.65 -3.47
C ALA A 105 -5.27 -1.38 -4.41
N ILE A 106 -6.33 -0.82 -3.87
CA ILE A 106 -7.52 -0.36 -4.59
C ILE A 106 -7.85 1.06 -4.17
N ARG A 107 -8.65 1.73 -4.97
CA ARG A 107 -9.14 3.10 -4.68
C ARG A 107 -10.56 3.32 -5.17
N ALA A 108 -11.16 4.41 -4.75
CA ALA A 108 -12.48 4.83 -5.21
C ALA A 108 -12.54 4.87 -6.74
N GLY A 109 -13.62 4.35 -7.31
CA GLY A 109 -13.83 4.26 -8.76
C GLY A 109 -13.06 3.14 -9.48
N TYR A 110 -12.13 2.45 -8.80
CA TYR A 110 -11.27 1.41 -9.39
C TYR A 110 -11.23 0.12 -8.56
N LEU A 111 -12.34 -0.27 -7.98
CA LEU A 111 -12.43 -1.43 -7.07
C LEU A 111 -12.14 -2.77 -7.77
N ASN A 112 -12.46 -2.86 -9.06
CA ASN A 112 -12.23 -4.06 -9.88
C ASN A 112 -10.89 -4.04 -10.64
N SER A 113 -10.04 -3.07 -10.36
CA SER A 113 -8.75 -2.90 -11.02
C SER A 113 -7.63 -2.73 -9.99
N PRO A 114 -7.40 -3.75 -9.15
CA PRO A 114 -6.36 -3.67 -8.14
C PRO A 114 -4.97 -3.55 -8.78
N ILE A 115 -4.10 -2.81 -8.11
CA ILE A 115 -2.70 -2.67 -8.49
C ILE A 115 -1.81 -3.24 -7.39
N PRO A 116 -0.54 -3.60 -7.66
CA PRO A 116 0.40 -3.97 -6.63
C PRO A 116 0.55 -2.89 -5.55
N MET A 117 0.66 -3.30 -4.30
CA MET A 117 0.85 -2.40 -3.16
C MET A 117 2.20 -1.68 -3.22
N GLY A 118 3.24 -2.36 -3.67
CA GLY A 118 4.59 -1.84 -3.90
C GLY A 118 5.09 -2.14 -5.32
N LEU A 119 6.32 -1.72 -5.61
CA LEU A 119 7.00 -2.01 -6.87
C LEU A 119 8.25 -2.85 -6.62
N LEU A 120 8.46 -3.85 -7.46
CA LEU A 120 9.74 -4.56 -7.50
C LEU A 120 10.81 -3.65 -8.10
N PRO A 121 12.06 -3.72 -7.62
CA PRO A 121 13.14 -2.91 -8.17
C PRO A 121 13.50 -3.34 -9.60
N PRO A 122 14.12 -2.44 -10.36
CA PRO A 122 14.79 -2.83 -11.59
C PRO A 122 15.91 -3.84 -11.31
N THR A 123 16.07 -4.82 -12.19
CA THR A 123 17.04 -5.91 -11.99
C THR A 123 18.37 -5.70 -12.70
N LEU A 124 18.43 -4.73 -13.62
CA LEU A 124 19.60 -4.47 -14.44
C LEU A 124 20.17 -3.07 -14.13
N ALA A 125 21.51 -3.02 -14.03
CA ALA A 125 22.22 -1.75 -13.98
C ALA A 125 22.14 -1.02 -15.32
N LEU A 126 22.23 0.31 -15.28
CA LEU A 126 22.35 1.12 -16.51
C LEU A 126 23.69 0.93 -17.18
N SER A 127 23.72 1.22 -18.47
CA SER A 127 24.95 1.35 -19.26
C SER A 127 25.30 2.82 -19.44
N LEU A 128 26.57 3.16 -19.26
CA LEU A 128 27.10 4.52 -19.41
C LEU A 128 27.86 4.66 -20.71
N SER A 129 27.69 5.80 -21.37
CA SER A 129 28.52 6.26 -22.48
C SER A 129 28.91 7.71 -22.22
N LEU A 130 30.22 7.97 -22.24
CA LEU A 130 30.76 9.32 -22.01
C LEU A 130 30.74 10.14 -23.31
N GLY A 131 30.34 11.39 -23.20
CA GLY A 131 30.51 12.37 -24.25
C GLY A 131 31.97 12.74 -24.49
N PRO A 132 32.27 13.64 -25.46
CA PRO A 132 33.60 14.14 -25.66
C PRO A 132 34.19 14.79 -24.41
N ASN A 133 35.51 14.68 -24.25
CA ASN A 133 36.18 15.42 -23.20
C ASN A 133 36.00 16.94 -23.40
N PRO A 134 35.84 17.72 -22.33
CA PRO A 134 35.77 19.15 -22.43
C PRO A 134 37.08 19.73 -22.98
N PRO A 135 37.08 20.92 -23.64
CA PRO A 135 38.27 21.51 -24.23
C PRO A 135 39.39 21.81 -23.21
N ASP A 136 39.02 22.00 -21.94
CA ASP A 136 39.91 22.30 -20.82
C ASP A 136 40.20 21.09 -19.92
N ALA A 137 39.99 19.88 -20.42
CA ALA A 137 40.16 18.62 -19.70
C ALA A 137 41.50 18.52 -18.94
N ASP A 138 42.58 19.02 -19.55
CA ASP A 138 43.91 18.98 -18.94
C ASP A 138 44.03 19.79 -17.62
N SER A 139 43.11 20.75 -17.43
CA SER A 139 43.06 21.59 -16.22
C SER A 139 42.01 21.15 -15.19
N LEU A 140 41.14 20.20 -15.56
CA LEU A 140 40.05 19.73 -14.72
C LEU A 140 40.42 18.43 -13.99
N THR A 141 39.88 18.31 -12.78
CA THR A 141 39.95 17.03 -12.02
C THR A 141 38.71 16.23 -12.32
N GLN A 142 38.89 14.98 -12.69
CA GLN A 142 37.78 14.03 -12.87
C GLN A 142 37.13 13.71 -11.52
N GLU A 143 35.83 13.49 -11.54
CA GLU A 143 35.07 12.92 -10.45
C GLU A 143 34.57 11.53 -10.81
N THR A 144 34.53 10.63 -9.81
CA THR A 144 33.99 9.30 -10.03
C THR A 144 32.48 9.34 -9.86
N ARG A 145 31.74 8.94 -10.90
CA ARG A 145 30.27 8.86 -10.90
C ARG A 145 29.79 7.41 -10.93
N VAL A 146 28.76 7.15 -10.18
CA VAL A 146 28.00 5.88 -10.19
C VAL A 146 26.53 6.26 -10.29
N TYR A 147 25.76 5.52 -11.06
CA TYR A 147 24.32 5.79 -11.26
C TYR A 147 23.47 4.62 -10.82
N THR A 148 22.28 4.92 -10.36
CA THR A 148 21.21 3.97 -10.17
C THR A 148 19.89 4.60 -10.60
N TYR A 149 18.83 3.80 -10.68
CA TYR A 149 17.50 4.29 -10.98
C TYR A 149 16.43 3.47 -10.26
N THR A 150 15.28 4.09 -10.06
CA THR A 150 14.10 3.47 -9.46
C THR A 150 12.94 3.50 -10.45
N TYR A 151 11.99 2.58 -10.28
CA TYR A 151 10.69 2.71 -10.92
C TYR A 151 9.78 3.58 -10.07
N VAL A 152 8.96 4.38 -10.74
CA VAL A 152 7.92 5.18 -10.11
C VAL A 152 6.58 4.90 -10.81
N ASN A 153 5.56 4.60 -10.02
CA ASN A 153 4.18 4.50 -10.50
C ASN A 153 3.34 5.62 -9.90
N LYS A 154 2.83 6.48 -10.77
CA LYS A 154 1.94 7.58 -10.41
C LYS A 154 0.51 7.23 -10.79
N VAL A 155 -0.34 7.01 -9.79
CA VAL A 155 -1.74 6.64 -9.96
C VAL A 155 -2.62 7.53 -9.08
N GLY A 156 -3.35 8.43 -9.70
CA GLY A 156 -4.07 9.46 -8.97
C GLY A 156 -3.12 10.35 -8.18
N ALA A 157 -3.42 10.58 -6.92
CA ALA A 157 -2.57 11.33 -6.01
C ALA A 157 -1.45 10.48 -5.38
N ARG A 158 -1.48 9.15 -5.55
CA ARG A 158 -0.48 8.25 -4.98
C ARG A 158 0.72 8.09 -5.91
N GLU A 159 1.89 8.20 -5.29
CA GLU A 159 3.16 7.90 -5.92
C GLU A 159 3.82 6.73 -5.18
N VAL A 160 4.31 5.77 -5.93
CA VAL A 160 4.99 4.57 -5.42
C VAL A 160 6.35 4.49 -6.07
N GLU A 161 7.39 4.50 -5.27
CA GLU A 161 8.77 4.35 -5.72
C GLU A 161 9.33 3.01 -5.26
N SER A 162 10.05 2.34 -6.16
CA SER A 162 10.74 1.08 -5.84
C SER A 162 12.07 1.31 -5.15
N SER A 163 12.65 0.29 -4.55
CA SER A 163 14.09 0.27 -4.27
C SER A 163 14.89 0.41 -5.58
N PRO A 164 16.16 0.85 -5.49
CA PRO A 164 16.99 1.14 -6.66
C PRO A 164 17.45 -0.12 -7.40
N ALA A 165 17.74 0.07 -8.66
CA ALA A 165 18.48 -0.89 -9.48
C ALA A 165 19.88 -1.16 -8.92
N PRO A 166 20.53 -2.27 -9.32
CA PRO A 166 21.96 -2.40 -9.11
C PRO A 166 22.70 -1.18 -9.67
N ALA A 167 23.65 -0.67 -8.92
CA ALA A 167 24.46 0.47 -9.34
C ALA A 167 25.31 0.14 -10.56
N THR A 168 25.57 1.15 -11.38
CA THR A 168 26.53 1.02 -12.49
C THR A 168 27.94 0.78 -11.98
N LEU A 169 28.82 0.34 -12.86
CA LEU A 169 30.25 0.47 -12.57
C LEU A 169 30.62 1.95 -12.43
N SER A 170 31.65 2.21 -11.64
CA SER A 170 32.20 3.55 -11.49
C SER A 170 32.85 4.02 -12.79
N SER A 171 32.65 5.29 -13.11
CA SER A 171 33.28 5.95 -14.26
C SER A 171 33.87 7.30 -13.84
N ASP A 172 35.08 7.59 -14.26
CA ASP A 172 35.71 8.88 -14.04
C ASP A 172 35.26 9.83 -15.15
N VAL A 173 34.69 10.96 -14.74
CA VAL A 173 33.98 11.90 -15.60
C VAL A 173 34.45 13.31 -15.27
N TYR A 174 34.73 14.13 -16.29
CA TYR A 174 34.98 15.55 -16.06
C TYR A 174 33.69 16.28 -15.64
N PRO A 175 33.72 17.31 -14.81
CA PRO A 175 32.54 17.99 -14.30
C PRO A 175 31.55 18.44 -15.39
N SER A 176 32.05 18.94 -16.53
CA SER A 176 31.24 19.41 -17.65
C SER A 176 30.99 18.36 -18.76
N GLN A 177 31.46 17.13 -18.54
CA GLN A 177 31.28 16.05 -19.51
C GLN A 177 29.88 15.44 -19.38
N THR A 178 29.19 15.32 -20.51
CA THR A 178 27.88 14.65 -20.54
C THR A 178 28.01 13.15 -20.36
N VAL A 179 27.03 12.53 -19.68
CA VAL A 179 26.93 11.08 -19.53
C VAL A 179 25.59 10.62 -20.10
N THR A 180 25.67 9.75 -21.09
CA THR A 180 24.45 9.12 -21.65
C THR A 180 24.18 7.81 -20.93
N LEU A 181 22.98 7.70 -20.35
CA LEU A 181 22.47 6.55 -19.61
C LEU A 181 21.47 5.80 -20.47
N THR A 182 21.70 4.50 -20.65
CA THR A 182 20.83 3.60 -21.43
C THR A 182 20.65 2.27 -20.72
N GLY A 183 19.85 1.36 -21.27
CA GLY A 183 19.66 0.04 -20.69
C GLY A 183 18.55 0.00 -19.63
N PHE A 184 17.68 0.99 -19.59
CA PHE A 184 16.49 0.95 -18.75
C PHE A 184 15.61 -0.23 -19.12
N SER A 185 15.20 -1.02 -18.14
CA SER A 185 14.33 -2.18 -18.35
C SER A 185 12.87 -1.85 -18.09
N ALA A 186 11.97 -2.65 -18.65
CA ALA A 186 10.57 -2.63 -18.27
C ALA A 186 10.37 -3.33 -16.92
N PRO A 187 9.38 -2.92 -16.11
CA PRO A 187 9.05 -3.63 -14.86
C PRO A 187 8.58 -5.06 -15.13
N SER A 188 8.68 -5.91 -14.12
CA SER A 188 8.18 -7.28 -14.16
C SER A 188 6.69 -7.34 -14.50
N SER A 189 6.26 -8.43 -15.13
CA SER A 189 4.85 -8.64 -15.48
C SER A 189 3.96 -8.53 -14.24
N GLY A 190 2.84 -7.82 -14.37
CA GLY A 190 1.91 -7.54 -13.27
C GLY A 190 2.22 -6.25 -12.50
N TYR A 191 3.41 -5.68 -12.68
CA TYR A 191 3.81 -4.41 -12.08
C TYR A 191 3.85 -3.32 -13.15
N ALA A 192 3.29 -2.15 -12.86
CA ALA A 192 3.28 -1.03 -13.77
C ALA A 192 4.11 0.12 -13.20
N ALA A 193 5.04 0.65 -14.00
CA ALA A 193 5.72 1.90 -13.72
C ALA A 193 5.38 2.91 -14.80
N THR A 194 5.19 4.15 -14.43
CA THR A 194 4.92 5.27 -15.36
C THR A 194 6.17 6.07 -15.65
N HIS A 195 7.07 6.16 -14.67
CA HIS A 195 8.30 6.95 -14.72
C HIS A 195 9.48 6.15 -14.16
N VAL A 196 10.66 6.67 -14.39
CA VAL A 196 11.88 6.29 -13.68
C VAL A 196 12.51 7.55 -13.09
N ARG A 197 13.13 7.39 -11.92
CA ARG A 197 13.99 8.41 -11.30
C ARG A 197 15.42 7.94 -11.37
N ILE A 198 16.29 8.84 -11.75
CA ILE A 198 17.70 8.59 -11.91
C ILE A 198 18.46 9.32 -10.81
N TYR A 199 19.42 8.62 -10.22
CA TYR A 199 20.24 9.14 -9.14
C TYR A 199 21.72 8.94 -9.46
N ARG A 200 22.53 9.94 -9.07
CA ARG A 200 23.98 9.95 -9.23
C ARG A 200 24.67 9.99 -7.88
N SER A 201 25.72 9.19 -7.73
CA SER A 201 26.51 9.21 -6.50
C SER A 201 27.33 10.51 -6.39
N THR A 202 27.27 11.14 -5.25
CA THR A 202 28.09 12.29 -4.89
C THR A 202 28.43 12.19 -3.42
N ALA A 203 29.71 12.18 -3.09
CA ALA A 203 30.20 12.07 -1.69
C ALA A 203 29.61 10.87 -0.91
N GLY A 204 29.30 9.77 -1.60
CA GLY A 204 28.75 8.55 -0.98
C GLY A 204 27.22 8.52 -0.88
N LEU A 205 26.52 9.56 -1.31
CA LEU A 205 25.06 9.64 -1.35
C LEU A 205 24.59 9.53 -2.80
N TYR A 206 23.39 9.01 -3.01
CA TYR A 206 22.72 9.04 -4.30
C TYR A 206 21.77 10.24 -4.35
N LEU A 207 22.09 11.23 -5.17
CA LEU A 207 21.32 12.45 -5.33
C LEU A 207 20.51 12.42 -6.62
N PHE A 208 19.30 12.98 -6.59
CA PHE A 208 18.37 13.03 -7.70
C PHE A 208 18.92 13.85 -8.86
N VAL A 209 18.90 13.25 -10.05
CA VAL A 209 19.28 13.87 -11.33
C VAL A 209 18.06 14.28 -12.12
N ALA A 210 17.18 13.33 -12.41
CA ALA A 210 16.02 13.56 -13.26
C ALA A 210 14.92 12.51 -13.05
N GLU A 211 13.70 12.90 -13.38
CA GLU A 211 12.57 11.99 -13.56
C GLU A 211 12.10 12.06 -15.01
N ILE A 212 11.99 10.92 -15.67
CA ILE A 212 11.49 10.81 -17.04
C ILE A 212 10.44 9.71 -17.14
N THR A 213 9.58 9.78 -18.16
CA THR A 213 8.62 8.69 -18.39
C THR A 213 9.36 7.41 -18.74
N LEU A 214 8.81 6.27 -18.32
CA LEU A 214 9.40 4.96 -18.61
C LEU A 214 9.58 4.74 -20.13
N ALA A 215 8.63 5.21 -20.93
CA ALA A 215 8.71 5.10 -22.40
C ALA A 215 9.92 5.84 -22.99
N VAL A 216 10.20 7.05 -22.50
CA VAL A 216 11.39 7.83 -22.91
C VAL A 216 12.66 7.14 -22.43
N ALA A 217 12.68 6.67 -21.19
CA ALA A 217 13.83 5.97 -20.61
C ALA A 217 14.24 4.75 -21.46
N ILE A 218 13.28 3.89 -21.80
CA ILE A 218 13.52 2.68 -22.60
C ILE A 218 13.89 3.02 -24.05
N GLY A 219 13.24 4.03 -24.64
CA GLY A 219 13.41 4.36 -26.06
C GLY A 219 14.65 5.18 -26.37
N SER A 220 15.00 6.15 -25.52
CA SER A 220 16.04 7.14 -25.79
C SER A 220 17.13 7.20 -24.71
N GLY A 221 16.85 6.69 -23.50
CA GLY A 221 17.71 6.88 -22.34
C GLY A 221 17.66 8.31 -21.80
N LEU A 222 18.68 8.68 -21.04
CA LEU A 222 18.85 10.01 -20.45
C LEU A 222 20.27 10.51 -20.71
N ILE A 223 20.41 11.78 -21.00
CA ILE A 223 21.70 12.47 -20.98
C ILE A 223 21.75 13.24 -19.66
N ASP A 224 22.72 12.90 -18.80
CA ASP A 224 23.02 13.67 -17.59
C ASP A 224 24.03 14.76 -17.94
N ASP A 225 23.55 15.98 -17.93
CA ASP A 225 24.31 17.23 -18.07
C ASP A 225 24.12 18.13 -16.84
N VAL A 226 23.61 17.57 -15.73
CA VAL A 226 23.31 18.32 -14.49
C VAL A 226 24.61 18.62 -13.76
N ASP A 227 24.85 19.90 -13.48
CA ASP A 227 25.96 20.29 -12.64
C ASP A 227 25.83 19.72 -11.21
N PRO A 228 26.93 19.36 -10.55
CA PRO A 228 26.89 18.76 -9.22
C PRO A 228 26.14 19.59 -8.18
N GLU A 229 26.22 20.92 -8.29
CA GLU A 229 25.56 21.87 -7.38
C GLU A 229 24.03 21.93 -7.57
N ASN A 230 23.52 21.44 -8.69
CA ASN A 230 22.10 21.41 -9.03
C ASN A 230 21.44 20.05 -8.76
N LEU A 231 22.18 19.10 -8.21
CA LEU A 231 21.60 17.83 -7.76
C LEU A 231 20.65 18.08 -6.60
N ALA A 232 19.51 17.39 -6.62
CA ALA A 232 18.44 17.60 -5.66
C ALA A 232 18.49 16.56 -4.51
N GLU A 233 17.34 16.08 -4.10
CA GLU A 233 17.13 15.25 -2.91
C GLU A 233 17.88 13.91 -2.96
N GLU A 234 18.24 13.41 -1.78
CA GLU A 234 18.79 12.08 -1.62
C GLU A 234 17.75 11.01 -1.95
N LEU A 235 18.20 9.90 -2.51
CA LEU A 235 17.39 8.71 -2.79
C LEU A 235 16.70 8.21 -1.51
N PRO A 236 15.36 8.31 -1.39
CA PRO A 236 14.67 7.92 -0.16
C PRO A 236 14.49 6.41 -0.05
N SER A 237 14.46 5.72 -1.19
CA SER A 237 14.05 4.32 -1.28
C SER A 237 15.21 3.32 -1.24
N LEU A 238 16.38 3.73 -0.76
CA LEU A 238 17.58 2.88 -0.74
C LEU A 238 17.38 1.55 -0.01
N SER A 239 16.63 1.57 1.10
CA SER A 239 16.30 0.40 1.92
C SER A 239 14.85 -0.07 1.77
N TRP A 240 14.07 0.52 0.87
CA TRP A 240 12.69 0.13 0.70
C TRP A 240 12.58 -1.12 -0.17
N LEU A 241 11.91 -2.12 0.36
CA LEU A 241 11.52 -3.29 -0.42
C LEU A 241 10.02 -3.23 -0.71
N ALA A 242 9.59 -3.93 -1.75
CA ALA A 242 8.17 -4.23 -1.92
C ALA A 242 7.71 -5.16 -0.78
N PRO A 243 6.43 -5.09 -0.37
CA PRO A 243 5.92 -6.04 0.60
C PRO A 243 6.08 -7.48 0.11
N PRO A 244 6.40 -8.46 0.98
CA PRO A 244 6.51 -9.86 0.59
C PRO A 244 5.25 -10.35 -0.12
N ASP A 245 5.40 -11.13 -1.19
CA ASP A 245 4.26 -11.64 -1.98
C ASP A 245 3.27 -12.49 -1.16
N ASN A 246 3.76 -13.15 -0.11
CA ASN A 246 2.98 -13.97 0.81
C ASN A 246 2.63 -13.26 2.12
N LEU A 247 2.68 -11.94 2.15
CA LEU A 247 2.28 -11.15 3.31
C LEU A 247 0.79 -11.43 3.63
N ALA A 248 0.51 -11.64 4.91
CA ALA A 248 -0.83 -11.88 5.45
C ALA A 248 -1.02 -11.09 6.76
N GLY A 249 -2.25 -11.04 7.29
CA GLY A 249 -2.54 -10.37 8.55
C GLY A 249 -2.37 -8.85 8.48
N LEU A 250 -2.59 -8.25 7.32
CA LEU A 250 -2.39 -6.81 7.13
C LEU A 250 -3.25 -6.00 8.10
N THR A 251 -2.62 -5.15 8.89
CA THR A 251 -3.30 -4.30 9.86
C THR A 251 -2.65 -2.93 9.97
N ASN A 252 -3.44 -1.94 10.37
CA ASN A 252 -2.97 -0.58 10.65
C ASN A 252 -2.50 -0.45 12.09
N LEU A 253 -1.41 0.28 12.30
CA LEU A 253 -0.91 0.69 13.61
C LEU A 253 -1.14 2.19 13.82
N PRO A 254 -1.30 2.64 15.09
CA PRO A 254 -1.62 4.05 15.37
C PRO A 254 -0.58 5.08 14.93
N ASN A 255 0.66 4.65 14.69
CA ASN A 255 1.80 5.50 14.32
C ASN A 255 1.94 5.73 12.80
N GLY A 256 0.97 5.31 11.99
CA GLY A 256 1.02 5.47 10.53
C GLY A 256 1.68 4.31 9.78
N ASN A 257 2.15 3.28 10.49
CA ASN A 257 2.66 2.07 9.87
C ASN A 257 1.53 1.08 9.57
N MET A 258 1.76 0.25 8.59
CA MET A 258 1.03 -1.02 8.44
C MET A 258 1.95 -2.15 8.90
N ALA A 259 1.37 -3.20 9.43
CA ALA A 259 2.07 -4.42 9.81
C ALA A 259 1.42 -5.63 9.16
N GLY A 260 2.22 -6.66 8.93
CA GLY A 260 1.77 -7.96 8.46
C GLY A 260 2.83 -9.00 8.78
N PHE A 261 2.55 -10.25 8.45
CA PHE A 261 3.52 -11.32 8.64
C PHE A 261 3.68 -12.17 7.38
N ALA A 262 4.86 -12.72 7.19
CA ALA A 262 5.15 -13.71 6.16
C ALA A 262 5.95 -14.86 6.78
N GLY A 263 5.33 -16.03 6.82
CA GLY A 263 5.92 -17.18 7.52
C GLY A 263 6.02 -16.97 9.03
N ARG A 264 7.21 -16.73 9.55
CA ARG A 264 7.48 -16.51 11.00
C ARG A 264 7.90 -15.08 11.31
N ASP A 265 8.06 -14.27 10.28
CA ASP A 265 8.59 -12.91 10.38
C ASP A 265 7.45 -11.90 10.33
N VAL A 266 7.59 -10.83 11.10
CA VAL A 266 6.66 -9.71 11.14
C VAL A 266 7.31 -8.54 10.42
N TYR A 267 6.59 -7.96 9.50
CA TYR A 267 7.04 -6.85 8.67
C TYR A 267 6.27 -5.59 9.02
N PHE A 268 6.94 -4.46 8.87
CA PHE A 268 6.35 -3.13 9.07
C PHE A 268 6.70 -2.26 7.86
N CYS A 269 5.72 -1.50 7.36
CA CYS A 269 6.03 -0.49 6.38
C CYS A 269 6.57 0.78 7.04
N GLU A 270 7.17 1.66 6.25
CA GLU A 270 7.48 3.02 6.68
C GLU A 270 6.20 3.80 7.03
N PRO A 271 6.24 4.72 8.01
CA PRO A 271 5.08 5.51 8.39
C PRO A 271 4.49 6.26 7.21
N TYR A 272 3.19 6.07 6.95
CA TYR A 272 2.44 6.67 5.84
C TYR A 272 2.93 6.32 4.43
N VAL A 273 3.86 5.36 4.31
CA VAL A 273 4.42 4.88 3.03
C VAL A 273 4.14 3.39 2.87
N PRO A 274 2.90 3.01 2.55
CA PRO A 274 2.44 1.62 2.57
C PRO A 274 3.13 0.70 1.53
N HIS A 275 3.90 1.25 0.61
CA HIS A 275 4.65 0.50 -0.39
C HIS A 275 6.11 0.23 0.02
N ALA A 276 6.59 0.82 1.11
CA ALA A 276 7.98 0.73 1.57
C ALA A 276 8.07 -0.17 2.80
N TRP A 277 8.65 -1.34 2.65
CA TRP A 277 8.83 -2.34 3.70
C TRP A 277 10.32 -2.59 3.89
N PRO A 278 11.00 -1.84 4.77
CA PRO A 278 12.43 -2.05 5.02
C PRO A 278 12.70 -3.42 5.63
N ASP A 279 13.93 -3.95 5.40
CA ASP A 279 14.39 -5.18 6.01
C ASP A 279 14.47 -5.12 7.54
#